data_4d6cb6e078d7569e6011524a181a7b7b
#
_entry.id   4d6cb6e078d7569e6011524a181a7b7b
#
_cell.length_a   1.000
_cell.length_b   1.000
_cell.length_c   1.000
_cell.angle_alpha   90.00
_cell.angle_beta   90.00
_cell.angle_gamma   90.00
#
_symmetry.space_group_name_H-M   'P 1'
#
loop_
_entity.id
_entity.type
_entity.pdbx_description
1 polymer ?
#
loop_
_entity_poly.entity_id
_entity_poly.type
_entity_poly.pdbx_seq_one_letter_code
_entity_poly.pdbx_strand_id
1 'polypeptide(L)'
;MGSILVGIDGSDRGRRALDWAVRFARVVGYDVHMLAVIDEAIANKAGVGVETITDTVTAALEKKRQAALESYPDMRIQASVSVGDIVGVLADSAAMHDLIVLGSHHGHTIGETISGAKGLRVSVSTSVPTVVVPADWDAKQQGIGIVVGVGPDEAVSARAIDFAARAAVATQQPLELISAWGVPAWLERTAESMGGGLAPVGEQRQIELDCQLGRLAFEYPALQVTGRTVEDSSPSRALIEAGKEASMLVMGTNSRNVLGRTLFGSVTHSVLLNLKVPTIIVPQA
;
A
#
# COMPACT_ATOMS: atom_id res chain seq x y z
N MET A 1 21.03 -5.05 -4.08
CA MET A 1 20.31 -3.93 -4.70
C MET A 1 18.84 -4.28 -4.58
N GLY A 2 18.02 -3.39 -4.08
CA GLY A 2 16.60 -3.71 -3.87
C GLY A 2 15.81 -3.73 -5.18
N SER A 3 14.63 -4.32 -5.16
CA SER A 3 13.79 -4.46 -6.35
C SER A 3 12.31 -4.31 -6.06
N ILE A 4 11.58 -3.77 -7.02
CA ILE A 4 10.14 -3.54 -6.97
C ILE A 4 9.45 -4.39 -8.05
N LEU A 5 8.52 -5.22 -7.63
CA LEU A 5 7.61 -5.92 -8.54
C LEU A 5 6.42 -5.00 -8.87
N VAL A 6 6.06 -4.90 -10.15
CA VAL A 6 4.89 -4.13 -10.59
C VAL A 6 3.93 -5.04 -11.35
N GLY A 7 2.72 -5.21 -10.83
CA GLY A 7 1.66 -5.94 -11.53
C GLY A 7 1.08 -5.12 -12.68
N ILE A 8 1.17 -5.64 -13.90
CA ILE A 8 0.70 -4.98 -15.14
C ILE A 8 -0.46 -5.77 -15.74
N ASP A 9 -1.62 -5.12 -15.85
CA ASP A 9 -2.85 -5.68 -16.44
C ASP A 9 -3.22 -5.08 -17.81
N GLY A 10 -2.36 -4.21 -18.34
CA GLY A 10 -2.61 -3.51 -19.61
C GLY A 10 -3.48 -2.25 -19.49
N SER A 11 -4.15 -2.03 -18.38
CA SER A 11 -5.01 -0.87 -18.13
C SER A 11 -4.22 0.42 -17.86
N ASP A 12 -4.93 1.55 -17.87
CA ASP A 12 -4.36 2.85 -17.43
C ASP A 12 -3.94 2.84 -15.96
N ARG A 13 -4.58 2.02 -15.14
CA ARG A 13 -4.25 1.83 -13.72
C ARG A 13 -2.89 1.15 -13.56
N GLY A 14 -2.65 0.08 -14.33
CA GLY A 14 -1.32 -0.56 -14.39
C GLY A 14 -0.24 0.40 -14.90
N ARG A 15 -0.58 1.33 -15.80
CA ARG A 15 0.34 2.37 -16.26
C ARG A 15 0.69 3.36 -15.13
N ARG A 16 -0.30 3.80 -14.32
CA ARG A 16 -0.04 4.68 -13.17
C ARG A 16 0.76 3.98 -12.07
N ALA A 17 0.48 2.71 -11.82
CA ALA A 17 1.27 1.89 -10.90
C ALA A 17 2.74 1.81 -11.34
N LEU A 18 3.00 1.61 -12.63
CA LEU A 18 4.35 1.60 -13.20
C LEU A 18 5.02 2.98 -13.06
N ASP A 19 4.32 4.07 -13.39
CA ASP A 19 4.89 5.43 -13.29
C ASP A 19 5.27 5.76 -11.84
N TRP A 20 4.40 5.43 -10.88
CA TRP A 20 4.72 5.57 -9.46
C TRP A 20 5.92 4.73 -9.06
N ALA A 21 5.94 3.45 -9.45
CA ALA A 21 7.00 2.52 -9.09
C ALA A 21 8.37 2.94 -9.62
N VAL A 22 8.46 3.37 -10.88
CA VAL A 22 9.71 3.83 -11.49
C VAL A 22 10.23 5.09 -10.80
N ARG A 23 9.34 6.05 -10.50
CA ARG A 23 9.71 7.28 -9.77
C ARG A 23 10.24 6.97 -8.37
N PHE A 24 9.54 6.11 -7.64
CA PHE A 24 9.96 5.70 -6.29
C PHE A 24 11.27 4.89 -6.35
N ALA A 25 11.37 3.91 -7.24
CA ALA A 25 12.55 3.09 -7.45
C ALA A 25 13.81 3.93 -7.75
N ARG A 26 13.66 4.96 -8.58
CA ARG A 26 14.76 5.88 -8.92
C ARG A 26 15.29 6.61 -7.70
N VAL A 27 14.41 7.02 -6.79
CA VAL A 27 14.81 7.73 -5.56
C VAL A 27 15.47 6.80 -4.55
N VAL A 28 14.94 5.57 -4.39
CA VAL A 28 15.47 4.61 -3.42
C VAL A 28 16.61 3.74 -3.96
N GLY A 29 16.92 3.85 -5.27
CA GLY A 29 17.99 3.08 -5.91
C GLY A 29 17.63 1.62 -6.16
N TYR A 30 16.35 1.31 -6.48
CA TYR A 30 15.85 -0.04 -6.71
C TYR A 30 15.68 -0.31 -8.22
N ASP A 31 15.77 -1.59 -8.59
CA ASP A 31 15.40 -2.07 -9.91
C ASP A 31 13.88 -2.27 -10.00
N VAL A 32 13.32 -2.26 -11.21
CA VAL A 32 11.87 -2.49 -11.43
C VAL A 32 11.66 -3.76 -12.26
N HIS A 33 10.75 -4.63 -11.81
CA HIS A 33 10.33 -5.81 -12.54
C HIS A 33 8.81 -5.71 -12.85
N MET A 34 8.49 -5.58 -14.12
CA MET A 34 7.12 -5.58 -14.63
C MET A 34 6.64 -7.01 -14.83
N LEU A 35 5.58 -7.42 -14.17
CA LEU A 35 5.00 -8.76 -14.32
C LEU A 35 3.56 -8.66 -14.82
N ALA A 36 3.28 -9.27 -15.94
CA ALA A 36 1.92 -9.53 -16.42
C ALA A 36 1.56 -11.00 -16.15
N VAL A 37 0.35 -11.23 -15.61
CA VAL A 37 -0.15 -12.58 -15.32
C VAL A 37 -1.35 -12.88 -16.19
N ILE A 38 -1.29 -13.97 -16.94
CA ILE A 38 -2.38 -14.50 -17.76
C ILE A 38 -3.15 -15.52 -16.90
N ASP A 39 -4.41 -15.24 -16.64
CA ASP A 39 -5.30 -16.18 -15.95
C ASP A 39 -5.73 -17.27 -16.95
N GLU A 40 -5.21 -18.49 -16.74
CA GLU A 40 -5.44 -19.63 -17.60
C GLU A 40 -6.94 -19.99 -17.74
N ALA A 41 -7.71 -19.83 -16.66
CA ALA A 41 -9.13 -20.11 -16.68
C ALA A 41 -9.90 -19.11 -17.56
N ILE A 42 -9.44 -17.85 -17.60
CA ILE A 42 -10.01 -16.82 -18.45
C ILE A 42 -9.62 -17.06 -19.92
N ALA A 43 -8.36 -17.40 -20.20
CA ALA A 43 -7.88 -17.72 -21.52
C ALA A 43 -8.66 -18.90 -22.14
N ASN A 44 -8.83 -19.98 -21.39
CA ASN A 44 -9.57 -21.16 -21.83
C ASN A 44 -11.06 -20.86 -22.11
N LYS A 45 -11.71 -20.00 -21.30
CA LYS A 45 -13.09 -19.56 -21.53
C LYS A 45 -13.23 -18.73 -22.81
N ALA A 46 -12.21 -17.94 -23.14
CA ALA A 46 -12.20 -17.11 -24.35
C ALA A 46 -11.94 -17.92 -25.64
N GLY A 47 -11.59 -19.21 -25.54
CA GLY A 47 -11.30 -20.06 -26.68
C GLY A 47 -10.02 -19.67 -27.44
N VAL A 48 -9.14 -18.91 -26.79
CA VAL A 48 -7.85 -18.47 -27.37
C VAL A 48 -6.73 -19.28 -26.76
N GLY A 49 -5.82 -19.79 -27.57
CA GLY A 49 -4.66 -20.54 -27.10
C GLY A 49 -3.80 -19.69 -26.18
N VAL A 50 -3.43 -20.24 -25.02
CA VAL A 50 -2.60 -19.55 -24.02
C VAL A 50 -1.29 -19.04 -24.62
N GLU A 51 -0.70 -19.79 -25.52
CA GLU A 51 0.55 -19.43 -26.20
C GLU A 51 0.40 -18.15 -27.03
N THR A 52 -0.66 -18.04 -27.83
CA THR A 52 -0.95 -16.84 -28.64
C THR A 52 -1.19 -15.60 -27.77
N ILE A 53 -1.88 -15.77 -26.63
CA ILE A 53 -2.09 -14.68 -25.67
C ILE A 53 -0.74 -14.28 -25.05
N THR A 54 0.08 -15.24 -24.66
CA THR A 54 1.40 -15.03 -24.06
C THR A 54 2.29 -14.20 -24.98
N ASP A 55 2.38 -14.54 -26.25
CA ASP A 55 3.18 -13.80 -27.25
C ASP A 55 2.67 -12.36 -27.39
N THR A 56 1.35 -12.19 -27.48
CA THR A 56 0.73 -10.86 -27.61
C THR A 56 0.99 -9.98 -26.38
N VAL A 57 0.83 -10.56 -25.18
CA VAL A 57 1.05 -9.84 -23.90
C VAL A 57 2.54 -9.53 -23.74
N THR A 58 3.43 -10.47 -24.11
CA THR A 58 4.88 -10.25 -24.05
C THR A 58 5.31 -9.09 -24.94
N ALA A 59 4.84 -9.04 -26.18
CA ALA A 59 5.13 -7.94 -27.09
C ALA A 59 4.60 -6.59 -26.57
N ALA A 60 3.38 -6.57 -26.03
CA ALA A 60 2.79 -5.39 -25.45
C ALA A 60 3.53 -4.91 -24.18
N LEU A 61 3.97 -5.84 -23.33
CA LEU A 61 4.72 -5.54 -22.12
C LEU A 61 6.11 -5.00 -22.45
N GLU A 62 6.79 -5.59 -23.44
CA GLU A 62 8.10 -5.12 -23.92
C GLU A 62 8.01 -3.71 -24.50
N LYS A 63 6.96 -3.38 -25.25
CA LYS A 63 6.72 -2.00 -25.72
C LYS A 63 6.56 -1.02 -24.56
N LYS A 64 5.86 -1.42 -23.48
CA LYS A 64 5.73 -0.58 -22.27
C LYS A 64 7.07 -0.41 -21.55
N ARG A 65 7.88 -1.48 -21.47
CA ARG A 65 9.22 -1.44 -20.91
C ARG A 65 10.11 -0.46 -21.67
N GLN A 66 10.11 -0.51 -22.99
CA GLN A 66 10.88 0.41 -23.82
C GLN A 66 10.47 1.87 -23.61
N ALA A 67 9.17 2.15 -23.61
CA ALA A 67 8.66 3.50 -23.33
C ALA A 67 9.06 4.02 -21.94
N ALA A 68 9.10 3.13 -20.93
CA ALA A 68 9.59 3.50 -19.60
C ALA A 68 11.11 3.80 -19.62
N LEU A 69 11.91 3.02 -20.33
CA LEU A 69 13.37 3.26 -20.48
C LEU A 69 13.68 4.51 -21.30
N GLU A 70 12.84 4.90 -22.28
CA GLU A 70 12.98 6.18 -22.98
C GLU A 70 12.82 7.37 -22.01
N SER A 71 11.89 7.24 -21.04
CA SER A 71 11.64 8.27 -20.01
C SER A 71 12.65 8.23 -18.86
N TYR A 72 13.22 7.06 -18.56
CA TYR A 72 14.13 6.81 -17.45
C TYR A 72 15.29 5.90 -17.88
N PRO A 73 16.24 6.42 -18.70
CA PRO A 73 17.29 5.59 -19.32
C PRO A 73 18.34 5.05 -18.34
N ASP A 74 18.41 5.62 -17.15
CA ASP A 74 19.29 5.22 -16.05
C ASP A 74 18.72 4.08 -15.20
N MET A 75 17.46 3.68 -15.42
CA MET A 75 16.79 2.65 -14.65
C MET A 75 17.02 1.25 -15.22
N ARG A 76 17.08 0.26 -14.32
CA ARG A 76 16.98 -1.15 -14.70
C ARG A 76 15.53 -1.59 -14.62
N ILE A 77 14.93 -1.87 -15.79
CA ILE A 77 13.55 -2.31 -15.88
C ILE A 77 13.53 -3.66 -16.62
N GLN A 78 13.08 -4.70 -15.93
CA GLN A 78 12.84 -6.02 -16.49
C GLN A 78 11.35 -6.23 -16.74
N ALA A 79 11.00 -7.17 -17.62
CA ALA A 79 9.62 -7.52 -17.91
C ALA A 79 9.48 -9.02 -18.10
N SER A 80 8.45 -9.61 -17.55
CA SER A 80 8.11 -11.01 -17.73
C SER A 80 6.61 -11.26 -17.76
N VAL A 81 6.21 -12.37 -18.37
CA VAL A 81 4.83 -12.85 -18.40
C VAL A 81 4.79 -14.21 -17.70
N SER A 82 3.79 -14.41 -16.87
CA SER A 82 3.52 -15.70 -16.21
C SER A 82 2.09 -16.13 -16.47
N VAL A 83 1.83 -17.43 -16.43
CA VAL A 83 0.50 -18.02 -16.59
C VAL A 83 0.10 -18.68 -15.27
N GLY A 84 -1.12 -18.44 -14.81
CA GLY A 84 -1.64 -19.06 -13.58
C GLY A 84 -2.66 -18.20 -12.85
N ASP A 85 -2.95 -18.56 -11.59
CA ASP A 85 -3.81 -17.70 -10.72
C ASP A 85 -3.11 -16.38 -10.42
N ILE A 86 -3.76 -15.29 -10.74
CA ILE A 86 -3.18 -13.94 -10.64
C ILE A 86 -2.68 -13.64 -9.22
N VAL A 87 -3.46 -14.01 -8.20
CA VAL A 87 -3.11 -13.70 -6.79
C VAL A 87 -1.93 -14.54 -6.34
N GLY A 88 -1.93 -15.84 -6.63
CA GLY A 88 -0.84 -16.75 -6.29
C GLY A 88 0.46 -16.35 -6.98
N VAL A 89 0.44 -16.19 -8.30
CA VAL A 89 1.64 -15.82 -9.08
C VAL A 89 2.23 -14.48 -8.63
N LEU A 90 1.40 -13.47 -8.38
CA LEU A 90 1.88 -12.17 -7.88
C LEU A 90 2.46 -12.28 -6.47
N ALA A 91 1.83 -13.03 -5.57
CA ALA A 91 2.30 -13.21 -4.20
C ALA A 91 3.64 -13.99 -4.15
N ASP A 92 3.74 -15.07 -4.91
CA ASP A 92 4.97 -15.87 -4.99
C ASP A 92 6.13 -15.07 -5.61
N SER A 93 5.85 -14.33 -6.69
CA SER A 93 6.84 -13.46 -7.32
C SER A 93 7.26 -12.32 -6.38
N ALA A 94 6.33 -11.74 -5.62
CA ALA A 94 6.62 -10.66 -4.69
C ALA A 94 7.61 -11.08 -3.58
N ALA A 95 7.61 -12.34 -3.18
CA ALA A 95 8.54 -12.87 -2.17
C ALA A 95 10.02 -12.74 -2.54
N MET A 96 10.34 -12.55 -3.82
CA MET A 96 11.71 -12.33 -4.33
C MET A 96 12.05 -10.82 -4.49
N HIS A 97 11.17 -9.93 -4.07
CA HIS A 97 11.32 -8.49 -4.21
C HIS A 97 11.11 -7.79 -2.85
N ASP A 98 11.51 -6.55 -2.73
CA ASP A 98 11.38 -5.76 -1.50
C ASP A 98 10.03 -5.05 -1.39
N LEU A 99 9.33 -4.90 -2.51
CA LEU A 99 8.07 -4.17 -2.62
C LEU A 99 7.26 -4.69 -3.81
N ILE A 100 5.95 -4.76 -3.68
CA ILE A 100 5.04 -4.95 -4.82
C ILE A 100 4.14 -3.73 -5.01
N VAL A 101 3.95 -3.31 -6.26
CA VAL A 101 3.11 -2.16 -6.64
C VAL A 101 1.98 -2.62 -7.55
N LEU A 102 0.75 -2.23 -7.19
CA LEU A 102 -0.48 -2.57 -7.89
C LEU A 102 -1.32 -1.30 -8.14
N GLY A 103 -2.02 -1.25 -9.26
CA GLY A 103 -3.05 -0.23 -9.48
C GLY A 103 -4.37 -0.59 -8.79
N SER A 104 -5.07 0.40 -8.24
CA SER A 104 -6.38 0.17 -7.63
C SER A 104 -7.48 0.02 -8.69
N HIS A 105 -8.47 -0.81 -8.38
CA HIS A 105 -9.64 -1.06 -9.21
C HIS A 105 -10.90 -0.43 -8.57
N HIS A 106 -10.93 0.86 -8.37
CA HIS A 106 -12.17 1.54 -7.97
C HIS A 106 -12.86 2.09 -9.21
N GLY A 107 -13.78 1.30 -9.80
CA GLY A 107 -14.73 1.74 -10.79
C GLY A 107 -16.12 1.80 -10.17
N HIS A 108 -16.94 2.76 -10.60
CA HIS A 108 -18.32 2.98 -10.12
C HIS A 108 -19.34 1.94 -10.65
N THR A 109 -18.91 0.85 -11.26
CA THR A 109 -19.78 -0.18 -11.81
C THR A 109 -19.75 -1.48 -11.01
N ILE A 110 -20.93 -2.02 -10.72
CA ILE A 110 -21.17 -3.23 -9.90
C ILE A 110 -20.40 -4.46 -10.42
N GLY A 111 -20.02 -4.50 -11.70
CA GLY A 111 -19.24 -5.58 -12.31
C GLY A 111 -17.73 -5.51 -12.06
N GLU A 112 -17.18 -4.36 -11.67
CA GLU A 112 -15.73 -4.15 -11.46
C GLU A 112 -15.28 -4.43 -10.03
N THR A 113 -16.21 -4.62 -9.09
CA THR A 113 -15.94 -4.94 -7.67
C THR A 113 -15.11 -6.22 -7.50
N ILE A 114 -15.24 -7.18 -8.44
CA ILE A 114 -14.48 -8.45 -8.41
C ILE A 114 -13.00 -8.24 -8.72
N SER A 115 -12.66 -7.25 -9.53
CA SER A 115 -11.26 -6.96 -9.90
C SER A 115 -10.51 -6.20 -8.80
N GLY A 116 -11.21 -5.33 -8.03
CA GLY A 116 -10.68 -4.67 -6.84
C GLY A 116 -10.30 -5.65 -5.72
N ALA A 117 -11.02 -6.78 -5.63
CA ALA A 117 -10.72 -7.84 -4.69
C ALA A 117 -9.37 -8.53 -4.95
N LYS A 118 -8.82 -8.51 -6.17
CA LYS A 118 -7.53 -9.18 -6.49
C LYS A 118 -6.34 -8.40 -5.90
N GLY A 119 -6.27 -7.09 -6.10
CA GLY A 119 -5.22 -6.26 -5.49
C GLY A 119 -5.25 -6.32 -3.96
N LEU A 120 -6.45 -6.30 -3.40
CA LEU A 120 -6.69 -6.49 -1.97
C LEU A 120 -6.19 -7.88 -1.50
N ARG A 121 -6.48 -8.93 -2.26
CA ARG A 121 -6.06 -10.31 -1.93
C ARG A 121 -4.55 -10.47 -2.04
N VAL A 122 -3.90 -9.87 -3.05
CA VAL A 122 -2.44 -9.90 -3.17
C VAL A 122 -1.79 -9.28 -1.94
N SER A 123 -2.24 -8.08 -1.51
CA SER A 123 -1.64 -7.38 -0.37
C SER A 123 -1.75 -8.09 0.98
N VAL A 124 -2.65 -9.07 1.11
CA VAL A 124 -2.70 -9.93 2.30
C VAL A 124 -2.03 -11.29 2.12
N SER A 125 -1.76 -11.68 0.86
CA SER A 125 -1.13 -12.96 0.54
C SER A 125 0.40 -12.85 0.42
N THR A 126 0.94 -11.62 0.39
CA THR A 126 2.38 -11.37 0.30
C THR A 126 3.00 -11.06 1.66
N SER A 127 4.26 -11.46 1.83
CA SER A 127 5.10 -11.15 2.99
C SER A 127 5.87 -9.84 2.86
N VAL A 128 5.80 -9.17 1.69
CA VAL A 128 6.48 -7.89 1.44
C VAL A 128 5.49 -6.73 1.42
N PRO A 129 5.94 -5.49 1.67
CA PRO A 129 5.08 -4.32 1.57
C PRO A 129 4.40 -4.22 0.21
N THR A 130 3.11 -3.88 0.21
CA THR A 130 2.30 -3.72 -1.00
C THR A 130 1.85 -2.28 -1.15
N VAL A 131 2.15 -1.66 -2.27
CA VAL A 131 1.64 -0.34 -2.64
C VAL A 131 0.41 -0.49 -3.51
N VAL A 132 -0.65 0.19 -3.15
CA VAL A 132 -1.85 0.33 -3.99
C VAL A 132 -1.94 1.77 -4.47
N VAL A 133 -1.79 1.97 -5.79
CA VAL A 133 -1.83 3.30 -6.42
C VAL A 133 -3.26 3.60 -6.85
N PRO A 134 -3.86 4.74 -6.44
CA PRO A 134 -5.21 5.13 -6.84
C PRO A 134 -5.39 5.22 -8.36
N ALA A 135 -6.60 4.92 -8.82
CA ALA A 135 -6.93 4.97 -10.26
C ALA A 135 -6.86 6.38 -10.87
N ASP A 136 -7.01 7.41 -10.06
CA ASP A 136 -6.95 8.83 -10.41
C ASP A 136 -5.63 9.50 -10.03
N TRP A 137 -4.65 8.74 -9.53
CA TRP A 137 -3.35 9.31 -9.16
C TRP A 137 -2.65 9.98 -10.35
N ASP A 138 -2.13 11.17 -10.11
CA ASP A 138 -1.35 11.95 -11.07
C ASP A 138 -0.02 12.38 -10.45
N ALA A 139 1.08 12.02 -11.10
CA ALA A 139 2.44 12.38 -10.69
C ALA A 139 2.69 13.90 -10.61
N LYS A 140 1.88 14.73 -11.29
CA LYS A 140 1.99 16.18 -11.29
C LYS A 140 1.25 16.84 -10.12
N GLN A 141 0.37 16.09 -9.45
CA GLN A 141 -0.47 16.57 -8.35
C GLN A 141 -0.18 15.80 -7.05
N GLN A 142 1.09 15.46 -6.83
CA GLN A 142 1.48 14.79 -5.60
C GLN A 142 1.46 15.75 -4.42
N GLY A 143 0.92 15.27 -3.31
CA GLY A 143 1.05 15.94 -2.02
C GLY A 143 2.48 15.91 -1.49
N ILE A 144 2.68 16.48 -0.32
CA ILE A 144 3.97 16.57 0.35
C ILE A 144 3.90 15.83 1.68
N GLY A 145 4.98 15.10 1.99
CA GLY A 145 5.10 14.36 3.23
C GLY A 145 4.55 12.94 3.14
N ILE A 146 4.94 12.14 4.10
CA ILE A 146 4.49 10.77 4.30
C ILE A 146 3.69 10.72 5.59
N VAL A 147 2.50 10.14 5.52
CA VAL A 147 1.67 9.88 6.70
C VAL A 147 1.77 8.40 7.05
N VAL A 148 1.99 8.08 8.33
CA VAL A 148 1.93 6.69 8.81
C VAL A 148 0.88 6.53 9.90
N GLY A 149 -0.03 5.56 9.72
CA GLY A 149 -1.01 5.17 10.72
C GLY A 149 -0.38 4.30 11.80
N VAL A 150 -0.49 4.77 13.06
CA VAL A 150 -0.02 4.06 14.25
C VAL A 150 -1.21 3.41 14.95
N GLY A 151 -1.25 2.10 14.95
CA GLY A 151 -2.31 1.31 15.60
C GLY A 151 -1.92 0.82 16.99
N PRO A 152 -2.84 0.08 17.65
CA PRO A 152 -2.60 -0.44 19.00
C PRO A 152 -1.61 -1.62 19.07
N ASP A 153 -1.33 -2.27 17.95
CA ASP A 153 -0.33 -3.34 17.89
C ASP A 153 1.05 -2.72 17.63
N GLU A 154 1.90 -2.75 18.65
CA GLU A 154 3.20 -2.11 18.62
C GLU A 154 4.12 -2.72 17.54
N ALA A 155 4.13 -4.05 17.39
CA ALA A 155 5.01 -4.72 16.44
C ALA A 155 4.63 -4.38 14.99
N VAL A 156 3.32 -4.30 14.70
CA VAL A 156 2.79 -3.91 13.40
C VAL A 156 3.09 -2.45 13.11
N SER A 157 2.86 -1.60 14.09
CA SER A 157 3.12 -0.16 13.99
C SER A 157 4.61 0.14 13.79
N ALA A 158 5.50 -0.52 14.54
CA ALA A 158 6.94 -0.33 14.42
C ALA A 158 7.44 -0.60 12.99
N ARG A 159 7.01 -1.70 12.36
CA ARG A 159 7.40 -2.02 10.98
C ARG A 159 6.91 -0.99 9.96
N ALA A 160 5.66 -0.53 10.11
CA ALA A 160 5.10 0.51 9.25
C ALA A 160 5.85 1.84 9.42
N ILE A 161 6.17 2.21 10.67
CA ILE A 161 6.94 3.40 11.00
C ILE A 161 8.36 3.31 10.42
N ASP A 162 9.04 2.17 10.56
CA ASP A 162 10.40 1.97 10.03
C ASP A 162 10.43 2.03 8.50
N PHE A 163 9.41 1.46 7.83
CA PHE A 163 9.28 1.61 6.39
C PHE A 163 9.07 3.08 5.99
N ALA A 164 8.12 3.76 6.66
CA ALA A 164 7.80 5.16 6.39
C ALA A 164 9.00 6.09 6.63
N ALA A 165 9.76 5.87 7.71
CA ALA A 165 10.96 6.66 8.03
C ALA A 165 12.05 6.49 6.96
N ARG A 166 12.34 5.25 6.53
CA ARG A 166 13.28 5.02 5.43
C ARG A 166 12.83 5.66 4.12
N ALA A 167 11.54 5.55 3.80
CA ALA A 167 10.97 6.19 2.62
C ALA A 167 11.07 7.72 2.71
N ALA A 168 10.77 8.31 3.87
CA ALA A 168 10.83 9.75 4.12
C ALA A 168 12.28 10.29 3.97
N VAL A 169 13.26 9.58 4.52
CA VAL A 169 14.68 9.92 4.34
C VAL A 169 15.08 9.86 2.88
N ALA A 170 14.75 8.76 2.18
CA ALA A 170 15.11 8.57 0.78
C ALA A 170 14.45 9.61 -0.15
N THR A 171 13.20 9.96 0.11
CA THR A 171 12.43 10.94 -0.69
C THR A 171 12.62 12.38 -0.22
N GLN A 172 13.36 12.61 0.87
CA GLN A 172 13.58 13.92 1.49
C GLN A 172 12.25 14.62 1.87
N GLN A 173 11.30 13.86 2.38
CA GLN A 173 9.98 14.37 2.77
C GLN A 173 9.78 14.31 4.28
N PRO A 174 8.96 15.20 4.87
CA PRO A 174 8.58 15.10 6.26
C PRO A 174 7.73 13.84 6.53
N LEU A 175 7.76 13.36 7.75
CA LEU A 175 6.99 12.21 8.22
C LEU A 175 6.00 12.65 9.31
N GLU A 176 4.73 12.31 9.15
CA GLU A 176 3.71 12.51 10.17
C GLU A 176 3.15 11.17 10.68
N LEU A 177 3.21 10.97 11.99
CA LEU A 177 2.63 9.82 12.68
C LEU A 177 1.21 10.17 13.14
N ILE A 178 0.22 9.36 12.73
CA ILE A 178 -1.19 9.55 13.13
C ILE A 178 -1.63 8.35 13.96
N SER A 179 -1.87 8.57 15.26
CA SER A 179 -2.51 7.60 16.13
C SER A 179 -4.01 7.89 16.20
N ALA A 180 -4.77 7.31 15.26
CA ALA A 180 -6.21 7.45 15.22
C ALA A 180 -6.86 6.40 16.12
N TRP A 181 -7.69 6.83 17.05
CA TRP A 181 -8.39 5.97 18.00
C TRP A 181 -9.83 6.43 18.21
N GLY A 182 -10.66 5.51 18.59
CA GLY A 182 -12.05 5.81 18.94
C GLY A 182 -12.74 4.58 19.47
N VAL A 183 -13.79 4.80 20.20
CA VAL A 183 -14.64 3.75 20.73
C VAL A 183 -16.05 3.86 20.14
N PRO A 184 -16.78 2.77 20.06
CA PRO A 184 -18.20 2.84 19.69
C PRO A 184 -18.97 3.76 20.64
N ALA A 185 -19.85 4.61 20.12
CA ALA A 185 -20.62 5.59 20.90
C ALA A 185 -21.46 5.00 22.06
N TRP A 186 -21.82 3.70 21.96
CA TRP A 186 -22.50 3.01 23.05
C TRP A 186 -21.57 2.74 24.24
N LEU A 187 -20.29 2.46 23.99
CA LEU A 187 -19.30 2.22 25.05
C LEU A 187 -18.92 3.54 25.73
N GLU A 188 -18.78 4.61 24.97
CA GLU A 188 -18.54 5.96 25.48
C GLU A 188 -19.65 6.37 26.44
N ARG A 189 -20.92 6.28 26.02
CA ARG A 189 -22.08 6.56 26.88
C ARG A 189 -22.15 5.67 28.12
N THR A 190 -21.74 4.40 28.00
CA THR A 190 -21.71 3.49 29.15
C THR A 190 -20.63 3.90 30.14
N ALA A 191 -19.43 4.26 29.69
CA ALA A 191 -18.36 4.74 30.54
C ALA A 191 -18.75 6.05 31.27
N GLU A 192 -19.34 7.01 30.55
CA GLU A 192 -19.86 8.24 31.13
C GLU A 192 -20.93 8.01 32.20
N SER A 193 -21.87 7.10 31.93
CA SER A 193 -22.96 6.74 32.87
C SER A 193 -22.43 6.09 34.16
N MET A 194 -21.24 5.49 34.12
CA MET A 194 -20.55 4.89 35.26
C MET A 194 -19.58 5.86 35.95
N GLY A 195 -19.56 7.14 35.56
CA GLY A 195 -18.69 8.17 36.11
C GLY A 195 -17.23 8.06 35.61
N GLY A 196 -17.00 7.31 34.54
CA GLY A 196 -15.72 7.20 33.87
C GLY A 196 -15.68 8.03 32.57
N GLY A 197 -14.49 8.19 32.00
CA GLY A 197 -14.25 8.84 30.70
C GLY A 197 -13.22 8.10 29.91
N LEU A 198 -13.04 8.45 28.65
CA LEU A 198 -12.07 7.84 27.76
C LEU A 198 -10.72 8.58 27.73
N ALA A 199 -10.59 9.66 28.52
CA ALA A 199 -9.34 10.41 28.63
C ALA A 199 -8.09 9.54 28.86
N PRO A 200 -8.13 8.49 29.72
CA PRO A 200 -6.97 7.60 29.91
C PRO A 200 -6.55 6.86 28.65
N VAL A 201 -7.47 6.59 27.72
CA VAL A 201 -7.13 5.92 26.44
C VAL A 201 -6.36 6.89 25.54
N GLY A 202 -6.81 8.13 25.44
CA GLY A 202 -6.13 9.17 24.67
C GLY A 202 -4.73 9.49 25.22
N GLU A 203 -4.62 9.60 26.55
CA GLU A 203 -3.33 9.81 27.23
C GLU A 203 -2.34 8.67 26.96
N GLN A 204 -2.80 7.42 27.05
CA GLN A 204 -1.97 6.27 26.74
C GLN A 204 -1.49 6.28 25.28
N ARG A 205 -2.38 6.63 24.33
CA ARG A 205 -2.02 6.76 22.91
C ARG A 205 -1.00 7.87 22.67
N GLN A 206 -1.11 8.96 23.39
CA GLN A 206 -0.14 10.06 23.29
C GLN A 206 1.23 9.63 23.81
N ILE A 207 1.31 8.92 24.92
CA ILE A 207 2.56 8.40 25.49
C ILE A 207 3.23 7.42 24.49
N GLU A 208 2.47 6.49 23.91
CA GLU A 208 2.96 5.56 22.90
C GLU A 208 3.51 6.30 21.67
N LEU A 209 2.81 7.31 21.20
CA LEU A 209 3.22 8.15 20.08
C LEU A 209 4.50 8.93 20.39
N ASP A 210 4.59 9.55 21.56
CA ASP A 210 5.77 10.32 22.00
C ASP A 210 7.00 9.44 22.11
N CYS A 211 6.88 8.18 22.56
CA CYS A 211 7.95 7.21 22.54
C CYS A 211 8.46 6.95 21.12
N GLN A 212 7.55 6.78 20.13
CA GLN A 212 7.95 6.57 18.74
C GLN A 212 8.61 7.82 18.14
N LEU A 213 8.10 9.00 18.44
CA LEU A 213 8.71 10.26 18.01
C LEU A 213 10.13 10.42 18.59
N GLY A 214 10.32 10.11 19.87
CA GLY A 214 11.64 10.13 20.53
C GLY A 214 12.61 9.15 19.87
N ARG A 215 12.17 7.93 19.57
CA ARG A 215 12.97 6.92 18.86
C ARG A 215 13.40 7.44 17.48
N LEU A 216 12.46 7.94 16.70
CA LEU A 216 12.75 8.45 15.35
C LEU A 216 13.68 9.66 15.35
N ALA A 217 13.52 10.58 16.30
CA ALA A 217 14.42 11.72 16.46
C ALA A 217 15.85 11.29 16.76
N PHE A 218 16.02 10.19 17.49
CA PHE A 218 17.34 9.63 17.78
C PHE A 218 17.93 8.88 16.56
N GLU A 219 17.13 8.03 15.90
CA GLU A 219 17.59 7.21 14.77
C GLU A 219 17.79 8.02 13.48
N TYR A 220 16.97 9.06 13.28
CA TYR A 220 16.96 9.89 12.07
C TYR A 220 16.99 11.39 12.39
N PRO A 221 18.09 11.91 12.94
CA PRO A 221 18.13 13.29 13.49
C PRO A 221 17.91 14.40 12.44
N ALA A 222 18.08 14.11 11.14
CA ALA A 222 17.81 15.03 10.05
C ALA A 222 16.39 14.94 9.49
N LEU A 223 15.59 13.94 9.90
CA LEU A 223 14.23 13.76 9.43
C LEU A 223 13.28 14.68 10.20
N GLN A 224 12.49 15.46 9.49
CA GLN A 224 11.39 16.21 10.09
C GLN A 224 10.25 15.23 10.43
N VAL A 225 10.05 14.98 11.72
CA VAL A 225 9.00 14.06 12.20
C VAL A 225 8.04 14.83 13.09
N THR A 226 6.77 14.66 12.85
CA THR A 226 5.68 15.14 13.70
C THR A 226 4.72 14.00 14.00
N GLY A 227 3.87 14.19 15.01
CA GLY A 227 2.82 13.22 15.30
C GLY A 227 1.69 13.84 16.09
N ARG A 228 0.50 13.26 15.93
CA ARG A 228 -0.69 13.64 16.69
C ARG A 228 -1.60 12.45 16.91
N THR A 229 -2.30 12.48 18.03
CA THR A 229 -3.43 11.59 18.28
C THR A 229 -4.71 12.22 17.74
N VAL A 230 -5.57 11.40 17.16
CA VAL A 230 -6.87 11.83 16.62
C VAL A 230 -7.95 10.94 17.20
N GLU A 231 -8.84 11.55 17.99
CA GLU A 231 -10.04 10.89 18.46
C GLU A 231 -11.12 10.93 17.37
N ASP A 232 -11.46 9.80 16.82
CA ASP A 232 -12.49 9.65 15.80
C ASP A 232 -13.16 8.28 15.92
N SER A 233 -14.48 8.24 15.90
CA SER A 233 -15.25 6.99 15.88
C SER A 233 -14.94 6.08 14.68
N SER A 234 -14.29 6.64 13.66
CA SER A 234 -13.79 5.94 12.47
C SER A 234 -12.30 6.25 12.23
N PRO A 235 -11.37 5.48 12.82
CA PRO A 235 -9.94 5.66 12.61
C PRO A 235 -9.51 5.66 11.13
N SER A 236 -10.22 4.88 10.29
CA SER A 236 -9.97 4.90 8.84
C SER A 236 -10.27 6.26 8.19
N ARG A 237 -11.33 6.95 8.64
CA ARG A 237 -11.66 8.30 8.15
C ARG A 237 -10.57 9.29 8.53
N ALA A 238 -10.11 9.25 9.77
CA ALA A 238 -9.02 10.11 10.23
C ALA A 238 -7.74 9.93 9.41
N LEU A 239 -7.37 8.68 9.10
CA LEU A 239 -6.19 8.36 8.29
C LEU A 239 -6.36 8.79 6.82
N ILE A 240 -7.54 8.57 6.22
CA ILE A 240 -7.85 9.01 4.85
C ILE A 240 -7.75 10.54 4.77
N GLU A 241 -8.30 11.25 5.76
CA GLU A 241 -8.27 12.70 5.79
C GLU A 241 -6.85 13.24 5.95
N ALA A 242 -6.07 12.69 6.90
CA ALA A 242 -4.67 13.05 7.08
C ALA A 242 -3.82 12.76 5.84
N GLY A 243 -4.13 11.69 5.11
CA GLY A 243 -3.40 11.29 3.91
C GLY A 243 -3.70 12.12 2.67
N LYS A 244 -4.77 12.92 2.61
CA LYS A 244 -5.19 13.61 1.38
C LYS A 244 -4.13 14.50 0.74
N GLU A 245 -3.38 15.21 1.57
CA GLU A 245 -2.33 16.16 1.14
C GLU A 245 -0.94 15.53 1.17
N ALA A 246 -0.84 14.26 1.53
CA ALA A 246 0.41 13.53 1.58
C ALA A 246 0.81 12.96 0.20
N SER A 247 2.09 12.67 0.03
CA SER A 247 2.58 11.95 -1.14
C SER A 247 2.26 10.45 -1.07
N MET A 248 2.17 9.91 0.14
CA MET A 248 1.76 8.52 0.41
C MET A 248 1.26 8.33 1.86
N LEU A 249 0.43 7.31 2.03
CA LEU A 249 -0.04 6.82 3.32
C LEU A 249 0.57 5.44 3.59
N VAL A 250 1.13 5.23 4.78
CA VAL A 250 1.70 3.94 5.20
C VAL A 250 0.88 3.37 6.34
N MET A 251 0.59 2.08 6.28
CA MET A 251 -0.16 1.38 7.33
C MET A 251 0.41 -0.01 7.56
N GLY A 252 0.47 -0.41 8.79
CA GLY A 252 0.70 -1.82 9.13
C GLY A 252 -0.58 -2.65 9.01
N THR A 253 -0.44 -3.95 8.80
CA THR A 253 -1.57 -4.88 8.82
C THR A 253 -1.25 -6.14 9.59
N ASN A 254 -2.17 -6.53 10.47
CA ASN A 254 -2.25 -7.86 11.08
C ASN A 254 -3.07 -8.77 10.17
N SER A 255 -2.52 -9.16 9.02
CA SER A 255 -3.17 -10.19 8.21
C SER A 255 -3.04 -11.53 8.94
N ARG A 256 -4.12 -12.05 9.49
CA ARG A 256 -4.17 -13.39 10.08
C ARG A 256 -4.88 -14.32 9.12
N ASN A 257 -4.21 -15.42 8.76
CA ASN A 257 -4.87 -16.56 8.14
C ASN A 257 -5.77 -17.24 9.18
N VAL A 258 -7.03 -16.83 9.25
CA VAL A 258 -8.03 -17.52 10.08
C VAL A 258 -8.83 -18.44 9.14
N LEU A 259 -8.65 -19.76 9.31
CA LEU A 259 -9.37 -20.81 8.58
C LEU A 259 -9.33 -20.67 7.05
N GLY A 260 -8.16 -20.34 6.47
CA GLY A 260 -7.99 -20.21 5.02
C GLY A 260 -8.63 -18.95 4.41
N ARG A 261 -9.04 -17.99 5.22
CA ARG A 261 -9.49 -16.66 4.79
C ARG A 261 -8.53 -15.61 5.34
N THR A 262 -7.83 -14.96 4.44
CA THR A 262 -6.97 -13.83 4.78
C THR A 262 -7.87 -12.60 4.94
N LEU A 263 -7.92 -12.02 6.13
CA LEU A 263 -8.76 -10.86 6.44
C LEU A 263 -7.87 -9.68 6.83
N PHE A 264 -8.12 -8.53 6.21
CA PHE A 264 -7.59 -7.26 6.70
C PHE A 264 -8.23 -6.85 8.02
N GLY A 265 -7.52 -6.07 8.82
CA GLY A 265 -8.16 -5.26 9.85
C GLY A 265 -9.17 -4.29 9.22
N SER A 266 -10.25 -3.98 9.93
CA SER A 266 -11.33 -3.11 9.44
C SER A 266 -10.84 -1.74 8.95
N VAL A 267 -9.82 -1.18 9.60
CA VAL A 267 -9.24 0.12 9.24
C VAL A 267 -8.54 0.04 7.89
N THR A 268 -7.62 -0.93 7.71
CA THR A 268 -6.88 -1.13 6.45
C THR A 268 -7.83 -1.39 5.28
N HIS A 269 -8.84 -2.24 5.49
CA HIS A 269 -9.86 -2.52 4.47
C HIS A 269 -10.62 -1.24 4.06
N SER A 270 -11.08 -0.44 5.04
CA SER A 270 -11.79 0.80 4.77
C SER A 270 -10.93 1.83 4.04
N VAL A 271 -9.64 1.95 4.39
CA VAL A 271 -8.71 2.85 3.71
C VAL A 271 -8.51 2.40 2.26
N LEU A 272 -8.27 1.11 2.01
CA LEU A 272 -8.07 0.57 0.67
C LEU A 272 -9.30 0.71 -0.24
N LEU A 273 -10.51 0.73 0.33
CA LEU A 273 -11.73 1.01 -0.41
C LEU A 273 -11.91 2.51 -0.75
N ASN A 274 -11.22 3.40 -0.06
CA ASN A 274 -11.37 4.85 -0.20
C ASN A 274 -10.03 5.55 -0.46
N LEU A 275 -9.16 4.92 -1.25
CA LEU A 275 -7.83 5.41 -1.58
C LEU A 275 -7.88 6.84 -2.15
N LYS A 276 -7.04 7.73 -1.62
CA LYS A 276 -6.83 9.09 -2.12
C LYS A 276 -5.40 9.31 -2.61
N VAL A 277 -4.46 8.62 -1.99
CA VAL A 277 -3.02 8.69 -2.30
C VAL A 277 -2.45 7.28 -2.37
N PRO A 278 -1.29 7.07 -2.98
CA PRO A 278 -0.59 5.80 -2.93
C PRO A 278 -0.48 5.32 -1.48
N THR A 279 -1.04 4.13 -1.21
CA THR A 279 -1.11 3.59 0.14
C THR A 279 -0.30 2.31 0.23
N ILE A 280 0.62 2.28 1.19
CA ILE A 280 1.54 1.18 1.44
C ILE A 280 1.01 0.37 2.62
N ILE A 281 0.79 -0.92 2.39
CA ILE A 281 0.42 -1.88 3.42
C ILE A 281 1.65 -2.69 3.78
N VAL A 282 2.12 -2.54 5.01
CA VAL A 282 3.28 -3.26 5.54
C VAL A 282 2.80 -4.47 6.33
N PRO A 283 3.07 -5.70 5.88
CA PRO A 283 2.63 -6.90 6.57
C PRO A 283 3.40 -7.12 7.88
N GLN A 284 2.73 -7.82 8.79
CA GLN A 284 3.43 -8.45 9.93
C GLN A 284 4.24 -9.64 9.38
N ALA A 285 5.48 -9.79 9.83
CA ALA A 285 6.34 -10.90 9.41
C ALA A 285 5.76 -12.27 9.81
#